data_40c8dc8d1f624dc75ff21558902e6191
#
_entry.id   40c8dc8d1f624dc75ff21558902e6191
#
_cell.length_a   1.000
_cell.length_b   1.000
_cell.length_c   1.000
_cell.angle_alpha   90.00
_cell.angle_beta   90.00
_cell.angle_gamma   90.00
#
_symmetry.space_group_name_H-M   'P 1'
#
loop_
_entity.id
_entity.type
_entity.pdbx_description
1 polymer ?
#
loop_
_entity_poly.entity_id
_entity_poly.type
_entity_poly.pdbx_seq_one_letter_code
_entity_poly.pdbx_strand_id
1 'polypeptide(L)'
;MLNRRTLALAALGLWCLLFVRTRTTEKSMVRAVMLEWDAQGWTAGLLYQAPEAAADSSKASAQVRFAAAQGGSLGQALSTAEGLLPQQADYRLCDHVLLAPGCTQGWLREYEQLVLERRCGRLTARILGCGFTCQELSQASEETEGLPEKLLQAAKQAVPSAGVLYQREEGLTVPLLALQQDGVHRAEGGLLLSPSGRTRLTEDQLQAALMIQKKGDERCFWANGQELCLRVAAVSLEQQKESFLLRMDCQPRAGGLEPDQEQAVQLEQLCQEVVQLYWTYGVDLAGLCPFARSQNLRAVQIQKNICPQVQADVRFLQW
;
A
#
# COMPACT_ATOMS: atom_id res chain seq x y z
N MET A 1 16.97 -25.23 61.00
CA MET A 1 15.95 -24.15 60.87
C MET A 1 16.31 -23.36 59.60
N LEU A 2 15.58 -23.54 58.51
CA LEU A 2 15.81 -22.75 57.32
C LEU A 2 15.44 -21.29 57.60
N ASN A 3 16.38 -20.40 57.31
CA ASN A 3 16.21 -18.99 57.61
C ASN A 3 15.14 -18.42 56.64
N ARG A 4 14.16 -17.63 57.15
CA ARG A 4 13.07 -17.03 56.34
C ARG A 4 13.57 -16.30 55.11
N ARG A 5 14.79 -15.76 55.17
CA ARG A 5 15.47 -15.11 54.03
C ARG A 5 15.88 -16.09 52.92
N THR A 6 16.34 -17.29 53.28
CA THR A 6 16.70 -18.33 52.27
C THR A 6 15.45 -18.91 51.59
N LEU A 7 14.33 -19.04 52.34
CA LEU A 7 13.07 -19.46 51.76
C LEU A 7 12.49 -18.40 50.80
N ALA A 8 12.60 -17.12 51.13
CA ALA A 8 12.16 -16.03 50.25
C ALA A 8 13.02 -15.92 48.98
N LEU A 9 14.34 -16.10 49.07
CA LEU A 9 15.24 -16.12 47.90
C LEU A 9 14.99 -17.35 47.03
N ALA A 10 14.72 -18.52 47.60
CA ALA A 10 14.38 -19.72 46.86
C ALA A 10 13.03 -19.57 46.16
N ALA A 11 12.02 -18.98 46.78
CA ALA A 11 10.73 -18.70 46.19
C ALA A 11 10.84 -17.65 45.07
N LEU A 12 11.65 -16.60 45.27
CA LEU A 12 11.93 -15.60 44.24
C LEU A 12 12.67 -16.20 43.03
N GLY A 13 13.67 -17.06 43.30
CA GLY A 13 14.40 -17.79 42.26
C GLY A 13 13.51 -18.75 41.50
N LEU A 14 12.61 -19.47 42.18
CA LEU A 14 11.63 -20.35 41.57
C LEU A 14 10.60 -19.54 40.74
N TRP A 15 10.18 -18.40 41.26
CA TRP A 15 9.28 -17.47 40.58
C TRP A 15 9.94 -16.88 39.31
N CYS A 16 11.20 -16.42 39.41
CA CYS A 16 11.97 -16.00 38.24
C CYS A 16 12.18 -17.11 37.23
N LEU A 17 12.49 -18.34 37.65
CA LEU A 17 12.61 -19.51 36.79
C LEU A 17 11.27 -19.89 36.16
N LEU A 18 10.17 -19.79 36.85
CA LEU A 18 8.82 -19.95 36.29
C LEU A 18 8.48 -18.83 35.31
N PHE A 19 8.84 -17.59 35.61
CA PHE A 19 8.64 -16.47 34.69
C PHE A 19 9.55 -16.52 33.47
N VAL A 20 10.82 -16.94 33.60
CA VAL A 20 11.73 -17.16 32.45
C VAL A 20 11.30 -18.38 31.65
N ARG A 21 10.69 -19.39 32.28
CA ARG A 21 10.07 -20.53 31.58
C ARG A 21 8.68 -20.25 31.05
N THR A 22 7.98 -19.16 31.47
CA THR A 22 6.77 -18.69 30.81
C THR A 22 7.15 -18.05 29.48
N ARG A 23 7.57 -18.92 28.58
CA ARG A 23 7.34 -18.93 27.17
C ARG A 23 7.46 -17.55 26.53
N THR A 24 8.58 -17.22 26.03
CA THR A 24 8.63 -16.68 24.67
C THR A 24 7.95 -17.74 23.79
N THR A 25 6.63 -17.73 23.68
CA THR A 25 5.93 -18.52 22.66
C THR A 25 6.49 -18.02 21.34
N GLU A 26 7.38 -18.83 20.77
CA GLU A 26 7.87 -18.59 19.45
C GLU A 26 6.66 -18.39 18.57
N LYS A 27 6.62 -17.30 17.80
CA LYS A 27 5.46 -16.91 17.00
C LYS A 27 5.91 -16.81 15.54
N SER A 28 5.03 -17.19 14.65
CA SER A 28 5.21 -16.93 13.23
C SER A 28 4.92 -15.45 12.96
N MET A 29 5.97 -14.68 12.66
CA MET A 29 5.86 -13.23 12.46
C MET A 29 5.33 -12.93 11.07
N VAL A 30 4.07 -12.55 10.94
CA VAL A 30 3.46 -12.16 9.67
C VAL A 30 3.97 -10.79 9.25
N ARG A 31 4.51 -10.69 8.03
CA ARG A 31 5.09 -9.46 7.44
C ARG A 31 4.18 -8.82 6.41
N ALA A 32 3.42 -9.65 5.70
CA ALA A 32 2.41 -9.17 4.76
C ALA A 32 1.23 -10.14 4.68
N VAL A 33 0.06 -9.59 4.37
CA VAL A 33 -1.15 -10.36 4.04
C VAL A 33 -1.48 -10.12 2.57
N MET A 34 -1.69 -11.18 1.82
CA MET A 34 -2.15 -11.13 0.44
C MET A 34 -3.63 -11.52 0.39
N LEU A 35 -4.43 -10.70 -0.26
CA LEU A 35 -5.87 -10.89 -0.41
C LEU A 35 -6.19 -11.16 -1.86
N GLU A 36 -7.00 -12.20 -2.11
CA GLU A 36 -7.48 -12.56 -3.42
C GLU A 36 -8.96 -12.92 -3.35
N TRP A 37 -9.71 -12.52 -4.35
CA TRP A 37 -11.11 -12.86 -4.54
C TRP A 37 -11.34 -13.32 -5.97
N ASP A 38 -11.97 -14.48 -6.11
CA ASP A 38 -12.38 -15.02 -7.40
C ASP A 38 -13.78 -15.69 -7.33
N ALA A 39 -14.16 -16.41 -8.38
CA ALA A 39 -15.44 -17.12 -8.44
C ALA A 39 -15.57 -18.26 -7.41
N GLN A 40 -14.47 -18.72 -6.82
CA GLN A 40 -14.44 -19.77 -5.80
C GLN A 40 -14.50 -19.20 -4.38
N GLY A 41 -14.35 -17.90 -4.20
CA GLY A 41 -14.41 -17.21 -2.93
C GLY A 41 -13.12 -16.49 -2.56
N TRP A 42 -12.82 -16.44 -1.26
CA TRP A 42 -11.64 -15.79 -0.73
C TRP A 42 -10.42 -16.70 -0.69
N THR A 43 -9.28 -16.17 -1.10
CA THR A 43 -7.96 -16.74 -0.78
C THR A 43 -7.18 -15.72 0.03
N ALA A 44 -6.62 -16.15 1.16
CA ALA A 44 -5.72 -15.34 1.99
C ALA A 44 -4.33 -15.97 2.00
N GLY A 45 -3.33 -15.17 1.68
CA GLY A 45 -1.91 -15.54 1.72
C GLY A 45 -1.19 -14.80 2.85
N LEU A 46 -0.29 -15.48 3.54
CA LEU A 46 0.52 -14.95 4.62
C LEU A 46 2.00 -15.07 4.27
N LEU A 47 2.71 -13.93 4.19
CA LEU A 47 4.16 -13.91 4.18
C LEU A 47 4.64 -13.82 5.62
N TYR A 48 5.36 -14.83 6.09
CA TYR A 48 5.74 -14.93 7.49
C TYR A 48 7.19 -15.40 7.68
N GLN A 49 7.77 -15.00 8.79
CA GLN A 49 9.03 -15.53 9.29
C GLN A 49 8.73 -16.59 10.32
N ALA A 50 9.15 -17.83 10.06
CA ALA A 50 9.10 -18.88 11.05
C ALA A 50 10.19 -18.65 12.09
N PRO A 51 9.93 -18.94 13.39
CA PRO A 51 10.99 -18.98 14.37
C PRO A 51 12.00 -20.05 13.97
N GLU A 52 13.28 -19.75 14.12
CA GLU A 52 14.32 -20.74 13.91
C GLU A 52 14.15 -21.87 14.95
N ALA A 53 14.00 -23.09 14.46
CA ALA A 53 14.26 -24.24 15.32
C ALA A 53 15.71 -24.11 15.80
N ALA A 54 15.89 -24.03 17.12
CA ALA A 54 17.19 -23.86 17.79
C ALA A 54 18.19 -24.95 17.38
N ALA A 55 18.82 -24.77 16.26
CA ALA A 55 19.91 -25.59 15.76
C ALA A 55 21.02 -24.67 15.31
N ASP A 56 22.06 -24.61 16.14
CA ASP A 56 23.41 -24.18 15.82
C ASP A 56 23.56 -23.28 14.60
N SER A 57 23.52 -21.99 14.80
CA SER A 57 24.49 -21.16 14.10
C SER A 57 24.20 -19.67 14.14
N SER A 58 25.22 -18.92 14.34
CA SER A 58 25.36 -17.47 14.34
C SER A 58 25.09 -16.78 12.97
N LYS A 59 24.40 -17.40 12.01
CA LYS A 59 24.19 -16.86 10.66
C LYS A 59 22.86 -17.18 9.96
N ALA A 60 21.92 -17.87 10.58
CA ALA A 60 20.63 -18.12 9.91
C ALA A 60 19.75 -16.88 10.01
N SER A 61 19.63 -16.12 8.94
CA SER A 61 18.56 -15.11 8.80
C SER A 61 17.21 -15.84 8.73
N ALA A 62 16.26 -15.48 9.58
CA ALA A 62 14.94 -16.08 9.59
C ALA A 62 14.32 -15.99 8.19
N GLN A 63 14.20 -17.12 7.51
CA GLN A 63 13.70 -17.21 6.13
C GLN A 63 12.21 -16.83 6.09
N VAL A 64 11.86 -15.94 5.17
CA VAL A 64 10.44 -15.62 4.90
C VAL A 64 9.83 -16.75 4.06
N ARG A 65 8.62 -17.18 4.45
CA ARG A 65 7.84 -18.21 3.78
C ARG A 65 6.47 -17.67 3.38
N PHE A 66 5.81 -18.37 2.48
CA PHE A 66 4.46 -18.06 2.05
C PHE A 66 3.54 -19.25 2.35
N ALA A 67 2.35 -18.96 2.87
CA ALA A 67 1.27 -19.93 3.06
C ALA A 67 -0.04 -19.27 2.62
N ALA A 68 -0.87 -19.98 1.86
CA ALA A 68 -2.14 -19.49 1.39
C ALA A 68 -3.24 -20.53 1.58
N ALA A 69 -4.46 -20.08 1.86
CA ALA A 69 -5.62 -20.94 2.00
C ALA A 69 -6.89 -20.25 1.51
N GLN A 70 -7.84 -21.06 1.06
CA GLN A 70 -9.16 -20.64 0.62
C GLN A 70 -10.20 -20.72 1.74
N GLY A 71 -11.26 -19.93 1.61
CA GLY A 71 -12.41 -19.94 2.52
C GLY A 71 -13.64 -19.28 1.91
N GLY A 72 -14.82 -19.66 2.39
CA GLY A 72 -16.09 -19.06 1.99
C GLY A 72 -16.27 -17.60 2.46
N SER A 73 -15.44 -17.15 3.40
CA SER A 73 -15.33 -15.74 3.82
C SER A 73 -13.86 -15.39 4.05
N LEU A 74 -13.53 -14.09 4.03
CA LEU A 74 -12.18 -13.62 4.30
C LEU A 74 -11.67 -14.06 5.68
N GLY A 75 -12.53 -13.99 6.70
CA GLY A 75 -12.20 -14.44 8.05
C GLY A 75 -11.89 -15.93 8.12
N GLN A 76 -12.58 -16.77 7.33
CA GLN A 76 -12.32 -18.21 7.24
C GLN A 76 -11.00 -18.47 6.48
N ALA A 77 -10.78 -17.83 5.34
CA ALA A 77 -9.55 -17.97 4.57
C ALA A 77 -8.32 -17.61 5.41
N LEU A 78 -8.36 -16.48 6.14
CA LEU A 78 -7.30 -16.08 7.06
C LEU A 78 -7.08 -17.11 8.17
N SER A 79 -8.15 -17.60 8.83
CA SER A 79 -8.01 -18.60 9.88
C SER A 79 -7.43 -19.92 9.36
N THR A 80 -7.81 -20.33 8.14
CA THR A 80 -7.26 -21.54 7.52
C THR A 80 -5.77 -21.34 7.17
N ALA A 81 -5.40 -20.17 6.64
CA ALA A 81 -4.00 -19.82 6.36
C ALA A 81 -3.16 -19.75 7.64
N GLU A 82 -3.70 -19.20 8.74
CA GLU A 82 -3.06 -19.21 10.07
C GLU A 82 -2.81 -20.63 10.57
N GLY A 83 -3.73 -21.55 10.28
CA GLY A 83 -3.59 -22.97 10.63
C GLY A 83 -2.46 -23.71 9.90
N LEU A 84 -1.97 -23.17 8.78
CA LEU A 84 -0.81 -23.70 8.05
C LEU A 84 0.54 -23.24 8.61
N LEU A 85 0.54 -22.23 9.50
CA LEU A 85 1.75 -21.73 10.11
C LEU A 85 2.29 -22.72 11.15
N PRO A 86 3.62 -22.85 11.30
CA PRO A 86 4.20 -23.77 12.29
C PRO A 86 3.90 -23.35 13.73
N GLN A 87 3.56 -22.08 13.93
CA GLN A 87 3.25 -21.50 15.25
C GLN A 87 2.19 -20.40 15.14
N GLN A 88 1.68 -19.92 16.27
CA GLN A 88 0.67 -18.88 16.31
C GLN A 88 1.12 -17.63 15.52
N ALA A 89 0.24 -17.12 14.66
CA ALA A 89 0.45 -15.90 13.91
C ALA A 89 0.62 -14.67 14.83
N ASP A 90 1.60 -13.82 14.51
CA ASP A 90 1.78 -12.52 15.13
C ASP A 90 1.87 -11.42 14.05
N TYR A 91 0.90 -10.53 14.04
CA TYR A 91 0.74 -9.49 13.02
C TYR A 91 1.36 -8.15 13.40
N ARG A 92 2.11 -8.05 14.50
CA ARG A 92 2.71 -6.78 14.95
C ARG A 92 3.69 -6.18 13.92
N LEU A 93 4.26 -7.00 13.06
CA LEU A 93 5.16 -6.60 11.97
C LEU A 93 4.52 -6.72 10.58
N CYS A 94 3.18 -6.80 10.50
CA CYS A 94 2.46 -6.84 9.24
C CYS A 94 2.41 -5.43 8.63
N ASP A 95 3.39 -5.10 7.81
CA ASP A 95 3.57 -3.76 7.26
C ASP A 95 2.94 -3.59 5.87
N HIS A 96 2.52 -4.69 5.24
CA HIS A 96 1.99 -4.67 3.88
C HIS A 96 0.71 -5.47 3.73
N VAL A 97 -0.21 -4.94 2.89
CA VAL A 97 -1.39 -5.63 2.35
C VAL A 97 -1.23 -5.70 0.85
N LEU A 98 -1.20 -6.90 0.31
CA LEU A 98 -1.02 -7.19 -1.10
C LEU A 98 -2.38 -7.57 -1.70
N LEU A 99 -2.78 -6.93 -2.78
CA LEU A 99 -4.05 -7.16 -3.45
C LEU A 99 -3.83 -7.87 -4.76
N ALA A 100 -4.24 -9.12 -4.83
CA ALA A 100 -4.23 -9.92 -6.06
C ALA A 100 -5.21 -9.36 -7.11
N PRO A 101 -5.11 -9.79 -8.38
CA PRO A 101 -6.08 -9.47 -9.41
C PRO A 101 -7.50 -9.85 -8.94
N GLY A 102 -8.49 -8.97 -9.15
CA GLY A 102 -9.87 -9.20 -8.70
C GLY A 102 -10.27 -8.41 -7.45
N CYS A 103 -9.35 -8.08 -6.55
CA CYS A 103 -9.67 -7.30 -5.36
C CYS A 103 -10.09 -5.86 -5.69
N THR A 104 -11.11 -5.36 -4.99
CA THR A 104 -11.64 -3.99 -5.08
C THR A 104 -11.50 -3.27 -3.73
N GLN A 105 -11.85 -1.99 -3.72
CA GLN A 105 -11.85 -1.22 -2.46
C GLN A 105 -12.83 -1.77 -1.41
N GLY A 106 -13.94 -2.39 -1.84
CA GLY A 106 -14.91 -3.01 -0.92
C GLY A 106 -14.27 -4.12 -0.09
N TRP A 107 -13.42 -4.92 -0.70
CA TRP A 107 -12.70 -6.01 -0.03
C TRP A 107 -11.67 -5.51 0.99
N LEU A 108 -11.03 -4.36 0.71
CA LEU A 108 -10.14 -3.72 1.69
C LEU A 108 -10.90 -3.30 2.96
N ARG A 109 -12.12 -2.80 2.82
CA ARG A 109 -12.95 -2.42 3.97
C ARG A 109 -13.34 -3.64 4.82
N GLU A 110 -13.64 -4.77 4.18
CA GLU A 110 -13.90 -6.02 4.89
C GLU A 110 -12.66 -6.48 5.68
N TYR A 111 -11.47 -6.41 5.06
CA TYR A 111 -10.22 -6.72 5.76
C TYR A 111 -9.92 -5.71 6.88
N GLU A 112 -10.13 -4.42 6.67
CA GLU A 112 -9.97 -3.39 7.70
C GLU A 112 -10.84 -3.70 8.93
N GLN A 113 -12.11 -4.08 8.71
CA GLN A 113 -13.01 -4.48 9.78
C GLN A 113 -12.49 -5.71 10.54
N LEU A 114 -11.99 -6.72 9.83
CA LEU A 114 -11.38 -7.89 10.47
C LEU A 114 -10.13 -7.53 11.28
N VAL A 115 -9.31 -6.59 10.80
CA VAL A 115 -8.13 -6.10 11.54
C VAL A 115 -8.56 -5.44 12.86
N LEU A 116 -9.63 -4.65 12.84
CA LEU A 116 -10.18 -4.01 14.03
C LEU A 116 -10.74 -5.03 15.03
N GLU A 117 -11.43 -6.05 14.56
CA GLU A 117 -12.09 -7.05 15.38
C GLU A 117 -11.11 -8.11 15.91
N ARG A 118 -10.23 -8.64 15.05
CA ARG A 118 -9.40 -9.81 15.33
C ARG A 118 -7.91 -9.51 15.49
N ARG A 119 -7.48 -8.28 15.24
CA ARG A 119 -6.07 -7.86 15.24
C ARG A 119 -5.18 -8.70 14.30
N CYS A 120 -5.75 -9.16 13.18
CA CYS A 120 -5.05 -9.94 12.16
C CYS A 120 -4.30 -9.07 11.12
N GLY A 121 -3.75 -7.94 11.56
CA GLY A 121 -3.02 -7.00 10.72
C GLY A 121 -2.78 -5.67 11.43
N ARG A 122 -2.33 -4.68 10.67
CA ARG A 122 -2.10 -3.30 11.13
C ARG A 122 -2.86 -2.32 10.25
N LEU A 123 -3.57 -1.37 10.85
CA LEU A 123 -4.28 -0.30 10.12
C LEU A 123 -3.33 0.63 9.35
N THR A 124 -2.06 0.70 9.76
CA THR A 124 -1.00 1.46 9.10
C THR A 124 -0.27 0.66 8.02
N ALA A 125 -0.69 -0.59 7.75
CA ALA A 125 -0.10 -1.39 6.70
C ALA A 125 -0.27 -0.72 5.33
N ARG A 126 0.76 -0.79 4.51
CA ARG A 126 0.80 -0.21 3.16
C ARG A 126 0.14 -1.15 2.17
N ILE A 127 -0.67 -0.59 1.29
CA ILE A 127 -1.42 -1.36 0.30
C ILE A 127 -0.70 -1.31 -1.03
N LEU A 128 -0.55 -2.47 -1.64
CA LEU A 128 0.09 -2.66 -2.94
C LEU A 128 -0.78 -3.58 -3.80
N GLY A 129 -0.87 -3.29 -5.09
CA GLY A 129 -1.47 -4.19 -6.05
C GLY A 129 -0.47 -5.27 -6.49
N CYS A 130 -0.96 -6.46 -6.80
CA CYS A 130 -0.19 -7.53 -7.42
C CYS A 130 -0.77 -7.85 -8.79
N GLY A 131 0.10 -8.08 -9.77
CA GLY A 131 -0.27 -8.60 -11.09
C GLY A 131 -0.34 -10.13 -11.12
N PHE A 132 -0.29 -10.80 -9.96
CA PHE A 132 -0.24 -12.25 -9.80
C PHE A 132 -1.15 -12.69 -8.66
N THR A 133 -1.55 -13.95 -8.70
CA THR A 133 -2.43 -14.61 -7.72
C THR A 133 -1.64 -15.25 -6.58
N CYS A 134 -2.33 -15.66 -5.51
CA CYS A 134 -1.74 -16.45 -4.42
C CYS A 134 -1.20 -17.79 -4.93
N GLN A 135 -1.87 -18.42 -5.89
CA GLN A 135 -1.44 -19.67 -6.49
C GLN A 135 -0.15 -19.52 -7.28
N GLU A 136 -0.07 -18.50 -8.16
CA GLU A 136 1.15 -18.21 -8.92
C GLU A 136 2.33 -17.91 -8.01
N LEU A 137 2.11 -17.15 -6.93
CA LEU A 137 3.16 -16.87 -5.95
C LEU A 137 3.60 -18.15 -5.21
N SER A 138 2.67 -19.03 -4.85
CA SER A 138 2.98 -20.31 -4.19
C SER A 138 3.86 -21.18 -5.10
N GLN A 139 3.45 -21.37 -6.35
CA GLN A 139 4.20 -22.16 -7.34
C GLN A 139 5.60 -21.59 -7.59
N ALA A 140 5.68 -20.28 -7.83
CA ALA A 140 6.96 -19.63 -8.05
C ALA A 140 7.88 -19.68 -6.82
N SER A 141 7.31 -19.72 -5.60
CA SER A 141 8.09 -19.83 -4.35
C SER A 141 8.66 -21.23 -4.15
N GLU A 142 8.10 -22.27 -4.75
CA GLU A 142 8.65 -23.61 -4.78
C GLU A 142 9.82 -23.73 -5.77
N GLU A 143 9.74 -23.00 -6.88
CA GLU A 143 10.75 -23.01 -7.95
C GLU A 143 11.92 -22.05 -7.68
N THR A 144 11.68 -20.95 -6.96
CA THR A 144 12.66 -19.89 -6.74
C THR A 144 12.91 -19.68 -5.25
N GLU A 145 14.09 -20.10 -4.77
CA GLU A 145 14.51 -19.88 -3.39
C GLU A 145 14.55 -18.38 -3.06
N GLY A 146 14.02 -18.02 -1.89
CA GLY A 146 14.03 -16.64 -1.39
C GLY A 146 13.05 -15.70 -2.11
N LEU A 147 12.12 -16.21 -2.92
CA LEU A 147 11.12 -15.37 -3.60
C LEU A 147 10.24 -14.55 -2.62
N PRO A 148 9.76 -15.10 -1.48
CA PRO A 148 9.02 -14.33 -0.49
C PRO A 148 9.81 -13.16 0.10
N GLU A 149 11.12 -13.29 0.30
CA GLU A 149 12.01 -12.20 0.72
C GLU A 149 12.12 -11.12 -0.35
N LYS A 150 12.30 -11.52 -1.61
CA LYS A 150 12.35 -10.58 -2.76
C LYS A 150 11.04 -9.81 -2.88
N LEU A 151 9.89 -10.48 -2.67
CA LEU A 151 8.57 -9.83 -2.65
C LEU A 151 8.50 -8.77 -1.55
N LEU A 152 8.91 -9.07 -0.32
CA LEU A 152 8.92 -8.09 0.77
C LEU A 152 9.89 -6.94 0.49
N GLN A 153 11.01 -7.19 -0.18
CA GLN A 153 11.95 -6.14 -0.57
C GLN A 153 11.35 -5.23 -1.64
N ALA A 154 10.73 -5.79 -2.69
CA ALA A 154 10.02 -5.04 -3.72
C ALA A 154 8.87 -4.21 -3.12
N ALA A 155 8.10 -4.80 -2.19
CA ALA A 155 7.04 -4.10 -1.47
C ALA A 155 7.58 -2.89 -0.70
N LYS A 156 8.70 -3.02 0.01
CA LYS A 156 9.33 -1.90 0.72
C LYS A 156 9.78 -0.78 -0.21
N GLN A 157 10.31 -1.10 -1.38
CA GLN A 157 10.73 -0.11 -2.37
C GLN A 157 9.54 0.66 -2.95
N ALA A 158 8.37 0.02 -3.07
CA ALA A 158 7.15 0.65 -3.56
C ALA A 158 6.39 1.48 -2.51
N VAL A 159 6.73 1.37 -1.21
CA VAL A 159 6.06 2.04 -0.08
C VAL A 159 5.87 3.56 -0.25
N PRO A 160 6.82 4.36 -0.79
CA PRO A 160 6.62 5.81 -0.95
C PRO A 160 5.36 6.18 -1.75
N SER A 161 4.89 5.28 -2.61
CA SER A 161 3.69 5.48 -3.45
C SER A 161 2.44 4.78 -2.92
N ALA A 162 2.57 3.98 -1.86
CA ALA A 162 1.48 3.15 -1.34
C ALA A 162 0.58 3.93 -0.36
N GLY A 163 -0.74 3.75 -0.48
CA GLY A 163 -1.71 4.16 0.54
C GLY A 163 -1.61 3.31 1.81
N VAL A 164 -2.30 3.72 2.87
CA VAL A 164 -2.45 2.94 4.10
C VAL A 164 -3.82 2.27 4.16
N LEU A 165 -3.93 1.15 4.89
CA LEU A 165 -5.18 0.41 5.01
C LEU A 165 -6.30 1.30 5.58
N TYR A 166 -6.03 2.03 6.66
CA TYR A 166 -6.97 3.00 7.23
C TYR A 166 -6.89 4.32 6.46
N GLN A 167 -7.59 4.38 5.34
CA GLN A 167 -7.68 5.58 4.51
C GLN A 167 -9.15 5.96 4.32
N ARG A 168 -9.51 7.21 4.66
CA ARG A 168 -10.88 7.72 4.54
C ARG A 168 -11.25 8.21 3.13
N GLU A 169 -10.33 8.14 2.20
CA GLU A 169 -10.54 8.60 0.82
C GLU A 169 -11.49 7.66 0.06
N GLU A 170 -12.29 8.22 -0.83
CA GLU A 170 -13.25 7.47 -1.67
C GLU A 170 -12.55 6.61 -2.74
N GLY A 171 -11.24 6.81 -2.95
CA GLY A 171 -10.42 6.05 -3.89
C GLY A 171 -8.99 5.91 -3.40
N LEU A 172 -8.35 4.87 -3.83
CA LEU A 172 -6.99 4.52 -3.42
C LEU A 172 -6.11 4.30 -4.64
N THR A 173 -5.03 5.07 -4.72
CA THR A 173 -3.96 4.86 -5.70
C THR A 173 -2.92 3.94 -5.09
N VAL A 174 -2.62 2.82 -5.75
CA VAL A 174 -1.63 1.85 -5.26
C VAL A 174 -0.63 1.47 -6.35
N PRO A 175 0.66 1.36 -6.02
CA PRO A 175 1.65 0.84 -6.93
C PRO A 175 1.42 -0.65 -7.19
N LEU A 176 1.89 -1.13 -8.34
CA LEU A 176 1.72 -2.51 -8.78
C LEU A 176 3.04 -3.28 -8.66
N LEU A 177 2.96 -4.51 -8.18
CA LEU A 177 4.04 -5.50 -8.18
C LEU A 177 3.79 -6.54 -9.28
N ALA A 178 4.83 -6.95 -9.97
CA ALA A 178 4.79 -8.00 -10.98
C ALA A 178 5.74 -9.14 -10.61
N LEU A 179 5.32 -10.35 -10.89
CA LEU A 179 6.14 -11.55 -10.81
C LEU A 179 6.81 -11.76 -12.15
N GLN A 180 8.12 -11.90 -12.16
CA GLN A 180 8.97 -12.18 -13.33
C GLN A 180 9.84 -13.40 -13.05
N GLN A 181 10.55 -13.89 -14.06
CA GLN A 181 11.39 -15.11 -13.93
C GLN A 181 12.51 -14.98 -12.89
N ASP A 182 13.03 -13.77 -12.66
CA ASP A 182 14.13 -13.48 -11.73
C ASP A 182 13.63 -13.03 -10.34
N GLY A 183 12.34 -12.85 -10.16
CA GLY A 183 11.75 -12.46 -8.88
C GLY A 183 10.52 -11.57 -8.97
N VAL A 184 10.27 -10.82 -7.90
CA VAL A 184 9.21 -9.82 -7.84
C VAL A 184 9.78 -8.42 -7.95
N HIS A 185 9.22 -7.63 -8.84
CA HIS A 185 9.64 -6.26 -9.10
C HIS A 185 8.46 -5.30 -9.00
N ARG A 186 8.74 -4.02 -8.80
CA ARG A 186 7.74 -2.98 -9.03
C ARG A 186 7.42 -2.96 -10.53
N ALA A 187 6.16 -3.15 -10.89
CA ALA A 187 5.70 -2.95 -12.26
C ALA A 187 5.58 -1.46 -12.60
N GLU A 188 5.64 -1.15 -13.88
CA GLU A 188 5.29 0.18 -14.35
C GLU A 188 3.81 0.48 -14.10
N GLY A 189 3.55 1.69 -13.59
CA GLY A 189 2.22 2.16 -13.26
C GLY A 189 1.68 1.64 -11.94
N GLY A 190 0.35 1.65 -11.85
CA GLY A 190 -0.36 1.32 -10.62
C GLY A 190 -1.81 0.94 -10.86
N LEU A 191 -2.58 0.94 -9.78
CA LEU A 191 -4.02 0.73 -9.81
C LEU A 191 -4.72 1.89 -9.11
N LEU A 192 -5.83 2.33 -9.68
CA LEU A 192 -6.86 3.07 -8.99
C LEU A 192 -7.91 2.07 -8.50
N LEU A 193 -8.11 2.03 -7.20
CA LEU A 193 -9.19 1.28 -6.55
C LEU A 193 -10.27 2.26 -6.11
N SER A 194 -11.52 1.99 -6.45
CA SER A 194 -12.65 2.83 -6.09
C SER A 194 -13.86 1.99 -5.72
N PRO A 195 -14.92 2.60 -5.12
CA PRO A 195 -16.16 1.89 -4.87
C PRO A 195 -16.84 1.35 -6.14
N SER A 196 -16.64 2.01 -7.29
CA SER A 196 -17.22 1.62 -8.58
C SER A 196 -16.40 0.59 -9.35
N GLY A 197 -15.16 0.28 -8.90
CA GLY A 197 -14.30 -0.69 -9.56
C GLY A 197 -12.81 -0.38 -9.43
N ARG A 198 -12.06 -0.90 -10.35
CA ARG A 198 -10.61 -0.65 -10.43
C ARG A 198 -10.20 -0.40 -11.87
N THR A 199 -9.12 0.37 -12.06
CA THR A 199 -8.47 0.55 -13.35
C THR A 199 -6.96 0.59 -13.21
N ARG A 200 -6.26 0.17 -14.27
CA ARG A 200 -4.82 0.28 -14.34
C ARG A 200 -4.43 1.70 -14.74
N LEU A 201 -3.42 2.22 -14.08
CA LEU A 201 -2.80 3.51 -14.38
C LEU A 201 -1.47 3.25 -15.11
N THR A 202 -1.15 4.07 -16.09
CA THR A 202 0.22 4.15 -16.63
C THR A 202 1.16 4.72 -15.56
N GLU A 203 2.48 4.64 -15.78
CA GLU A 203 3.44 5.22 -14.83
C GLU A 203 3.22 6.73 -14.69
N ASP A 204 3.06 7.45 -15.81
CA ASP A 204 2.84 8.90 -15.78
C ASP A 204 1.52 9.27 -15.10
N GLN A 205 0.45 8.52 -15.32
CA GLN A 205 -0.83 8.72 -14.62
C GLN A 205 -0.70 8.48 -13.11
N LEU A 206 0.05 7.44 -12.71
CA LEU A 206 0.35 7.18 -11.30
C LEU A 206 1.13 8.33 -10.69
N GLN A 207 2.20 8.78 -11.36
CA GLN A 207 3.02 9.89 -10.85
C GLN A 207 2.22 11.19 -10.76
N ALA A 208 1.39 11.51 -11.76
CA ALA A 208 0.54 12.69 -11.74
C ALA A 208 -0.52 12.62 -10.61
N ALA A 209 -1.16 11.47 -10.39
CA ALA A 209 -2.09 11.29 -9.29
C ALA A 209 -1.42 11.50 -7.93
N LEU A 210 -0.22 10.94 -7.72
CA LEU A 210 0.54 11.11 -6.50
C LEU A 210 1.05 12.55 -6.32
N MET A 211 1.35 13.24 -7.41
CA MET A 211 1.71 14.66 -7.40
C MET A 211 0.53 15.53 -6.94
N ILE A 212 -0.67 15.32 -7.48
CA ILE A 212 -1.90 16.02 -7.08
C ILE A 212 -2.21 15.77 -5.60
N GLN A 213 -2.02 14.53 -5.13
CA GLN A 213 -2.22 14.15 -3.73
C GLN A 213 -1.07 14.57 -2.79
N LYS A 214 -0.02 15.19 -3.29
CA LYS A 214 1.20 15.51 -2.54
C LYS A 214 1.81 14.30 -1.82
N LYS A 215 1.75 13.14 -2.42
CA LYS A 215 2.33 11.92 -1.83
C LYS A 215 3.77 11.73 -2.30
N GLY A 216 4.70 11.70 -1.33
CA GLY A 216 6.13 11.49 -1.56
C GLY A 216 6.89 12.78 -1.91
N ASP A 217 8.21 12.67 -1.99
CA ASP A 217 9.10 13.83 -2.11
C ASP A 217 9.42 14.21 -3.55
N GLU A 218 9.59 13.23 -4.43
CA GLU A 218 10.00 13.44 -5.82
C GLU A 218 9.17 12.57 -6.76
N ARG A 219 8.83 13.12 -7.94
CA ARG A 219 8.07 12.46 -9.00
C ARG A 219 8.80 12.64 -10.31
N CYS A 220 8.97 11.55 -11.04
CA CYS A 220 9.63 11.57 -12.32
C CYS A 220 8.63 11.21 -13.42
N PHE A 221 8.67 11.96 -14.51
CA PHE A 221 7.83 11.85 -15.69
C PHE A 221 8.72 11.73 -16.91
N TRP A 222 8.20 11.08 -17.91
CA TRP A 222 8.86 11.02 -19.21
C TRP A 222 8.21 12.03 -20.16
N ALA A 223 8.85 13.19 -20.36
CA ALA A 223 8.33 14.27 -21.18
C ALA A 223 9.34 14.63 -22.28
N ASN A 224 8.89 14.71 -23.55
CA ASN A 224 9.72 15.03 -24.72
C ASN A 224 10.99 14.18 -24.85
N GLY A 225 10.91 12.87 -24.50
CA GLY A 225 12.05 11.95 -24.58
C GLY A 225 13.09 12.14 -23.48
N GLN A 226 12.77 12.88 -22.43
CA GLN A 226 13.64 13.14 -21.29
C GLN A 226 12.94 12.88 -19.96
N GLU A 227 13.69 12.43 -18.97
CA GLU A 227 13.19 12.25 -17.62
C GLU A 227 13.15 13.59 -16.88
N LEU A 228 11.96 14.02 -16.50
CA LEU A 228 11.72 15.22 -15.71
C LEU A 228 11.36 14.83 -14.27
N CYS A 229 12.24 15.07 -13.32
CA CYS A 229 12.00 14.81 -11.91
C CYS A 229 11.69 16.09 -11.14
N LEU A 230 10.52 16.08 -10.46
CA LEU A 230 9.94 17.24 -9.80
C LEU A 230 9.58 16.93 -8.34
N ARG A 231 9.78 17.90 -7.47
CA ARG A 231 9.25 17.92 -6.12
C ARG A 231 8.07 18.89 -6.04
N VAL A 232 6.92 18.43 -5.57
CA VAL A 232 5.74 19.27 -5.39
C VAL A 232 5.86 20.08 -4.10
N ALA A 233 6.01 21.39 -4.22
CA ALA A 233 6.07 22.33 -3.10
C ALA A 233 4.67 22.68 -2.59
N ALA A 234 3.74 23.01 -3.51
CA ALA A 234 2.37 23.36 -3.18
C ALA A 234 1.38 22.81 -4.20
N VAL A 235 0.17 22.47 -3.73
CA VAL A 235 -1.01 22.20 -4.55
C VAL A 235 -2.15 23.04 -3.99
N SER A 236 -2.83 23.80 -4.83
CA SER A 236 -3.96 24.64 -4.44
C SER A 236 -5.05 24.58 -5.50
N LEU A 237 -6.28 24.82 -5.05
CA LEU A 237 -7.46 24.95 -5.90
C LEU A 237 -7.95 26.39 -5.86
N GLU A 238 -8.29 26.91 -7.03
CA GLU A 238 -8.92 28.22 -7.18
C GLU A 238 -10.16 28.08 -8.04
N GLN A 239 -11.22 28.82 -7.74
CA GLN A 239 -12.39 28.88 -8.62
C GLN A 239 -12.20 29.97 -9.67
N GLN A 240 -12.45 29.65 -10.93
CA GLN A 240 -12.49 30.56 -12.04
C GLN A 240 -13.85 30.50 -12.73
N LYS A 241 -14.76 31.43 -12.42
CA LYS A 241 -16.12 31.48 -13.01
C LYS A 241 -16.84 30.10 -12.97
N GLU A 242 -16.78 29.36 -14.05
CA GLU A 242 -17.43 28.03 -14.21
C GLU A 242 -16.47 26.85 -14.14
N SER A 243 -15.16 27.10 -13.99
CA SER A 243 -14.11 26.09 -13.92
C SER A 243 -13.31 26.15 -12.63
N PHE A 244 -12.55 25.13 -12.36
CA PHE A 244 -11.56 25.10 -11.27
C PHE A 244 -10.17 25.15 -11.86
N LEU A 245 -9.28 25.89 -11.21
CA LEU A 245 -7.86 25.91 -11.51
C LEU A 245 -7.12 25.12 -10.44
N LEU A 246 -6.51 24.02 -10.84
CA LEU A 246 -5.58 23.21 -10.03
C LEU A 246 -4.17 23.74 -10.26
N ARG A 247 -3.65 24.52 -9.29
CA ARG A 247 -2.29 25.06 -9.36
C ARG A 247 -1.33 24.17 -8.60
N MET A 248 -0.21 23.85 -9.23
CA MET A 248 0.87 23.05 -8.66
C MET A 248 2.20 23.80 -8.80
N ASP A 249 2.80 24.13 -7.66
CA ASP A 249 4.13 24.71 -7.61
C ASP A 249 5.14 23.56 -7.46
N CYS A 250 6.00 23.42 -8.45
CA CYS A 250 6.95 22.31 -8.56
C CYS A 250 8.39 22.84 -8.59
N GLN A 251 9.27 22.12 -7.91
CA GLN A 251 10.71 22.39 -7.93
C GLN A 251 11.40 21.30 -8.74
N PRO A 252 12.11 21.64 -9.81
CA PRO A 252 12.95 20.68 -10.51
C PRO A 252 14.03 20.12 -9.59
N ARG A 253 14.46 18.90 -9.85
CA ARG A 253 15.57 18.28 -9.11
C ARG A 253 16.86 19.08 -9.31
N ALA A 254 17.59 19.30 -8.23
CA ALA A 254 18.89 20.00 -8.29
C ALA A 254 19.86 19.26 -9.23
N GLY A 255 20.42 19.99 -10.20
CA GLY A 255 21.28 19.40 -11.24
C GLY A 255 20.55 18.62 -12.34
N GLY A 256 19.21 18.61 -12.33
CA GLY A 256 18.37 18.11 -13.42
C GLY A 256 18.23 19.15 -14.54
N LEU A 257 17.52 18.73 -15.61
CA LEU A 257 17.17 19.64 -16.70
C LEU A 257 16.19 20.71 -16.20
N GLU A 258 16.39 21.95 -16.60
CA GLU A 258 15.38 22.98 -16.43
C GLU A 258 14.19 22.65 -17.35
N PRO A 259 12.98 22.49 -16.78
CA PRO A 259 11.80 22.16 -17.57
C PRO A 259 11.46 23.35 -18.50
N ASP A 260 11.11 23.01 -19.72
CA ASP A 260 10.64 23.97 -20.70
C ASP A 260 9.11 24.17 -20.65
N GLN A 261 8.62 25.14 -21.43
CA GLN A 261 7.19 25.45 -21.49
C GLN A 261 6.37 24.31 -22.10
N GLU A 262 6.94 23.54 -23.02
CA GLU A 262 6.25 22.43 -23.66
C GLU A 262 6.05 21.28 -22.69
N GLN A 263 7.05 20.97 -21.87
CA GLN A 263 6.96 20.00 -20.75
C GLN A 263 5.92 20.42 -19.70
N ALA A 264 5.82 21.74 -19.41
CA ALA A 264 4.76 22.25 -18.54
C ALA A 264 3.37 21.96 -19.09
N VAL A 265 3.13 22.27 -20.36
CA VAL A 265 1.84 22.03 -21.04
C VAL A 265 1.50 20.54 -21.06
N GLN A 266 2.47 19.65 -21.36
CA GLN A 266 2.25 18.21 -21.33
C GLN A 266 1.85 17.71 -19.93
N LEU A 267 2.52 18.22 -18.89
CA LEU A 267 2.23 17.86 -17.51
C LEU A 267 0.85 18.39 -17.05
N GLU A 268 0.48 19.60 -17.48
CA GLU A 268 -0.85 20.17 -17.24
C GLU A 268 -1.96 19.31 -17.88
N GLN A 269 -1.78 18.90 -19.13
CA GLN A 269 -2.72 18.02 -19.82
C GLN A 269 -2.85 16.67 -19.12
N LEU A 270 -1.73 16.06 -18.74
CA LEU A 270 -1.70 14.80 -17.99
C LEU A 270 -2.44 14.93 -16.66
N CYS A 271 -2.24 16.01 -15.91
CA CYS A 271 -2.96 16.23 -14.65
C CYS A 271 -4.46 16.41 -14.84
N GLN A 272 -4.88 17.09 -15.90
CA GLN A 272 -6.31 17.22 -16.25
C GLN A 272 -6.94 15.88 -16.60
N GLU A 273 -6.26 15.08 -17.44
CA GLU A 273 -6.70 13.74 -17.82
C GLU A 273 -6.84 12.82 -16.59
N VAL A 274 -5.88 12.88 -15.68
CA VAL A 274 -5.90 12.05 -14.47
C VAL A 274 -7.03 12.47 -13.55
N VAL A 275 -7.28 13.77 -13.31
CA VAL A 275 -8.43 14.24 -12.54
C VAL A 275 -9.73 13.74 -13.16
N GLN A 276 -9.87 13.84 -14.48
CA GLN A 276 -11.05 13.39 -15.20
C GLN A 276 -11.23 11.86 -15.13
N LEU A 277 -10.13 11.10 -15.28
CA LEU A 277 -10.12 9.64 -15.12
C LEU A 277 -10.64 9.25 -13.73
N TYR A 278 -10.09 9.85 -12.67
CA TYR A 278 -10.51 9.56 -11.29
C TYR A 278 -11.98 9.87 -11.06
N TRP A 279 -12.44 10.98 -11.61
CA TRP A 279 -13.85 11.37 -11.51
C TRP A 279 -14.79 10.35 -12.15
N THR A 280 -14.43 9.74 -13.29
CA THR A 280 -15.24 8.68 -13.92
C THR A 280 -15.40 7.45 -13.04
N TYR A 281 -14.47 7.23 -12.11
CA TYR A 281 -14.53 6.18 -11.09
C TYR A 281 -15.14 6.66 -9.76
N GLY A 282 -15.73 7.86 -9.72
CA GLY A 282 -16.36 8.43 -8.55
C GLY A 282 -15.37 8.92 -7.48
N VAL A 283 -14.11 9.18 -7.85
CA VAL A 283 -13.05 9.62 -6.96
C VAL A 283 -12.71 11.08 -7.20
N ASP A 284 -12.83 11.90 -6.17
CA ASP A 284 -12.46 13.33 -6.20
C ASP A 284 -10.98 13.49 -5.83
N LEU A 285 -10.11 13.22 -6.80
CA LEU A 285 -8.65 13.26 -6.60
C LEU A 285 -8.12 14.63 -6.15
N ALA A 286 -8.66 15.68 -6.73
CA ALA A 286 -8.22 17.05 -6.49
C ALA A 286 -8.89 17.72 -5.29
N GLY A 287 -9.89 17.09 -4.67
CA GLY A 287 -10.64 17.67 -3.55
C GLY A 287 -11.61 18.79 -3.95
N LEU A 288 -12.18 18.71 -5.15
CA LEU A 288 -13.14 19.70 -5.68
C LEU A 288 -14.40 19.83 -4.83
N CYS A 289 -14.94 18.69 -4.37
CA CYS A 289 -16.16 18.69 -3.54
C CYS A 289 -15.96 19.35 -2.16
N PRO A 290 -14.92 18.99 -1.37
CA PRO A 290 -14.67 19.68 -0.11
C PRO A 290 -14.30 21.15 -0.31
N PHE A 291 -13.56 21.51 -1.38
CA PHE A 291 -13.25 22.88 -1.71
C PHE A 291 -14.53 23.70 -1.99
N ALA A 292 -15.40 23.23 -2.86
CA ALA A 292 -16.67 23.90 -3.17
C ALA A 292 -17.57 24.09 -1.93
N ARG A 293 -17.61 23.11 -1.03
CA ARG A 293 -18.33 23.23 0.25
C ARG A 293 -17.72 24.30 1.16
N SER A 294 -16.40 24.38 1.25
CA SER A 294 -15.69 25.34 2.10
C SER A 294 -15.94 26.79 1.66
N GLN A 295 -16.13 27.01 0.36
CA GLN A 295 -16.39 28.33 -0.22
C GLN A 295 -17.87 28.71 -0.26
N ASN A 296 -18.79 27.90 0.28
CA ASN A 296 -20.25 28.08 0.20
C ASN A 296 -20.76 28.33 -1.25
N LEU A 297 -20.14 27.64 -2.21
CA LEU A 297 -20.44 27.81 -3.63
C LEU A 297 -21.79 27.15 -3.96
N ARG A 298 -22.87 27.89 -3.81
CA ARG A 298 -24.23 27.45 -4.20
C ARG A 298 -24.41 27.27 -5.71
N ALA A 299 -23.56 27.90 -6.52
CA ALA A 299 -23.69 27.96 -7.97
C ALA A 299 -23.08 26.80 -8.72
N VAL A 300 -22.12 26.09 -8.14
CA VAL A 300 -21.51 24.91 -8.78
C VAL A 300 -22.18 23.67 -8.19
N GLN A 301 -23.30 23.24 -8.80
CA GLN A 301 -23.80 21.89 -8.57
C GLN A 301 -22.78 20.92 -9.17
N ILE A 302 -21.82 20.49 -8.33
CA ILE A 302 -20.93 19.38 -8.68
C ILE A 302 -21.83 18.15 -8.78
N GLN A 303 -22.28 17.85 -9.99
CA GLN A 303 -23.03 16.64 -10.26
C GLN A 303 -22.06 15.47 -10.18
N LYS A 304 -22.36 14.47 -9.36
CA LYS A 304 -21.49 13.29 -9.18
C LYS A 304 -21.09 12.61 -10.50
N ASN A 305 -21.87 12.77 -11.54
CA ASN A 305 -21.70 12.09 -12.83
C ASN A 305 -21.03 12.95 -13.92
N ILE A 306 -20.78 14.23 -13.65
CA ILE A 306 -20.16 15.13 -14.63
C ILE A 306 -18.93 15.72 -13.96
N CYS A 307 -17.75 15.43 -14.53
CA CYS A 307 -16.50 16.05 -14.06
C CYS A 307 -16.59 17.56 -14.28
N PRO A 308 -16.41 18.38 -13.24
CA PRO A 308 -16.27 19.82 -13.42
C PRO A 308 -15.11 20.11 -14.37
N GLN A 309 -15.20 21.22 -15.12
CA GLN A 309 -14.08 21.64 -15.93
C GLN A 309 -12.92 22.04 -15.00
N VAL A 310 -11.82 21.28 -15.08
CA VAL A 310 -10.59 21.54 -14.33
C VAL A 310 -9.51 21.93 -15.31
N GLN A 311 -8.85 23.04 -15.05
CA GLN A 311 -7.62 23.45 -15.71
C GLN A 311 -6.45 23.20 -14.74
N ALA A 312 -5.33 22.70 -15.21
CA ALA A 312 -4.11 22.61 -14.43
C ALA A 312 -3.16 23.74 -14.81
N ASP A 313 -2.43 24.27 -13.83
CA ASP A 313 -1.39 25.29 -13.98
C ASP A 313 -0.16 24.78 -13.21
N VAL A 314 0.83 24.31 -13.93
CA VAL A 314 2.08 23.77 -13.37
C VAL A 314 3.15 24.85 -13.45
N ARG A 315 3.63 25.29 -12.30
CA ARG A 315 4.64 26.32 -12.18
C ARG A 315 5.95 25.74 -11.68
N PHE A 316 7.00 26.02 -12.42
CA PHE A 316 8.34 25.66 -11.98
C PHE A 316 8.93 26.81 -11.17
N LEU A 317 9.22 26.52 -9.90
CA LEU A 317 9.88 27.48 -9.02
C LEU A 317 11.38 27.48 -9.32
N GLN A 318 11.91 28.67 -9.56
CA GLN A 318 13.36 28.86 -9.66
C GLN A 318 14.00 28.74 -8.27
N TRP A 319 15.21 28.23 -8.21
CA TRP A 319 16.02 28.14 -6.99
C TRP A 319 16.49 29.52 -6.53
#